data_236d1131d0ef589a2f2b190db912e952
#
_entry.id   236d1131d0ef589a2f2b190db912e952
#
_cell.length_a   1.000
_cell.length_b   1.000
_cell.length_c   1.000
_cell.angle_alpha   90.00
_cell.angle_beta   90.00
_cell.angle_gamma   90.00
#
_symmetry.space_group_name_H-M   'P 1'
#
loop_
_entity.id
_entity.type
_entity.pdbx_description
1 polymer ?
#
loop_
_entity_poly.entity_id
_entity_poly.type
_entity_poly.pdbx_seq_one_letter_code
_entity_poly.pdbx_strand_id
1 'polypeptide(L)'
;MITVRDLSWQYEPLVDGGKPVDSLKHVSFDIKSGSFVGVIGPTGAGKSTLCMALAGIIPNLADGTMTGLVEVNGMNTSRHSVSALSERIGYVQQDPEAQLFCASVEDEIAFPLENRGIAPDIIDKQIDVMLDLVGMTGSRKRVPTS
;
A
#
# COMPACT_ATOMS: atom_id res chain seq x y z
N MET A 1 -11.58 -9.19 1.87
CA MET A 1 -11.85 -9.75 0.53
C MET A 1 -11.33 -8.79 -0.52
N ILE A 2 -10.66 -9.29 -1.56
CA ILE A 2 -10.20 -8.50 -2.72
C ILE A 2 -10.89 -9.04 -3.96
N THR A 3 -11.38 -8.14 -4.80
CA THR A 3 -12.00 -8.47 -6.09
C THR A 3 -11.35 -7.62 -7.18
N VAL A 4 -10.82 -8.28 -8.20
CA VAL A 4 -10.25 -7.62 -9.38
C VAL A 4 -10.97 -8.15 -10.62
N ARG A 5 -11.42 -7.23 -11.49
CA ARG A 5 -12.14 -7.55 -12.72
C ARG A 5 -11.59 -6.76 -13.88
N ASP A 6 -11.08 -7.47 -14.85
CA ASP A 6 -10.59 -6.95 -16.15
C ASP A 6 -9.63 -5.76 -16.00
N LEU A 7 -8.79 -5.80 -14.93
CA LEU A 7 -7.86 -4.75 -14.64
C LEU A 7 -6.79 -4.65 -15.72
N SER A 8 -6.67 -3.47 -16.32
CA SER A 8 -5.53 -3.10 -17.15
C SER A 8 -4.98 -1.77 -16.66
N TRP A 9 -3.66 -1.63 -16.74
CA TRP A 9 -2.95 -0.39 -16.42
C TRP A 9 -1.88 -0.10 -17.45
N GLN A 10 -1.89 1.14 -17.94
CA GLN A 10 -0.91 1.67 -18.88
C GLN A 10 -0.30 2.93 -18.28
N TYR A 11 1.03 2.95 -18.16
CA TYR A 11 1.77 4.15 -17.75
C TYR A 11 1.89 5.13 -18.90
N GLU A 12 1.75 6.42 -18.60
CA GLU A 12 2.06 7.49 -19.57
C GLU A 12 3.54 7.47 -19.93
N PRO A 13 3.90 7.90 -21.16
CA PRO A 13 5.29 7.97 -21.56
C PRO A 13 6.05 9.02 -20.74
N LEU A 14 7.28 8.66 -20.32
CA LEU A 14 8.16 9.57 -19.55
C LEU A 14 8.72 10.75 -20.37
N VAL A 15 8.59 10.69 -21.67
CA VAL A 15 9.07 11.74 -22.61
C VAL A 15 8.00 12.05 -23.64
N ASP A 16 7.92 13.30 -24.06
CA ASP A 16 6.99 13.73 -25.11
C ASP A 16 7.18 12.94 -26.40
N GLY A 17 6.07 12.42 -26.94
CA GLY A 17 6.08 11.55 -28.13
C GLY A 17 6.54 10.12 -27.91
N GLY A 18 6.80 9.73 -26.65
CA GLY A 18 7.05 8.34 -26.26
C GLY A 18 5.80 7.46 -26.44
N LYS A 19 5.98 6.15 -26.27
CA LYS A 19 4.86 5.20 -26.28
C LYS A 19 4.46 4.88 -24.86
N PRO A 20 3.16 4.81 -24.55
CA PRO A 20 2.67 4.29 -23.28
C PRO A 20 3.14 2.84 -23.04
N VAL A 21 3.31 2.48 -21.77
CA VAL A 21 3.78 1.15 -21.37
C VAL A 21 2.67 0.38 -20.69
N ASP A 22 2.21 -0.69 -21.33
CA ASP A 22 1.25 -1.61 -20.72
C ASP A 22 1.92 -2.43 -19.61
N SER A 23 1.43 -2.29 -18.40
CA SER A 23 1.96 -3.01 -17.23
C SER A 23 1.04 -4.12 -16.74
N LEU A 24 -0.26 -3.91 -16.81
CA LEU A 24 -1.27 -4.93 -16.50
C LEU A 24 -2.24 -5.06 -17.68
N LYS A 25 -2.64 -6.28 -18.00
CA LYS A 25 -3.56 -6.57 -19.12
C LYS A 25 -4.62 -7.58 -18.71
N HIS A 26 -5.88 -7.13 -18.64
CA HIS A 26 -7.04 -7.97 -18.41
C HIS A 26 -6.93 -8.92 -17.20
N VAL A 27 -6.39 -8.42 -16.07
CA VAL A 27 -6.17 -9.21 -14.85
C VAL A 27 -7.49 -9.35 -14.09
N SER A 28 -7.87 -10.58 -13.75
CA SER A 28 -9.09 -10.86 -12.98
C SER A 28 -8.83 -11.97 -11.95
N PHE A 29 -9.18 -11.74 -10.69
CA PHE A 29 -9.13 -12.73 -9.62
C PHE A 29 -9.93 -12.29 -8.40
N ASP A 30 -10.18 -13.22 -7.49
CA ASP A 30 -10.73 -12.98 -6.17
C ASP A 30 -9.82 -13.55 -5.09
N ILE A 31 -9.64 -12.80 -3.98
CA ILE A 31 -8.94 -13.26 -2.78
C ILE A 31 -9.91 -13.17 -1.61
N LYS A 32 -10.14 -14.31 -0.95
CA LYS A 32 -10.99 -14.37 0.25
C LYS A 32 -10.29 -13.75 1.45
N SER A 33 -11.07 -13.25 2.41
CA SER A 33 -10.53 -12.79 3.70
C SER A 33 -9.76 -13.92 4.40
N GLY A 34 -8.66 -13.59 5.08
CA GLY A 34 -7.80 -14.54 5.77
C GLY A 34 -6.86 -15.35 4.85
N SER A 35 -6.89 -15.13 3.54
CA SER A 35 -5.95 -15.80 2.62
C SER A 35 -4.57 -15.15 2.66
N PHE A 36 -3.54 -15.99 2.58
CA PHE A 36 -2.17 -15.59 2.25
C PHE A 36 -1.90 -15.95 0.79
N VAL A 37 -1.51 -14.96 -0.03
CA VAL A 37 -1.36 -15.13 -1.48
C VAL A 37 0.03 -14.68 -1.92
N GLY A 38 0.75 -15.54 -2.62
CA GLY A 38 2.02 -15.20 -3.27
C GLY A 38 1.80 -14.81 -4.73
N VAL A 39 2.38 -13.67 -5.15
CA VAL A 39 2.44 -13.24 -6.55
C VAL A 39 3.86 -13.42 -7.05
N ILE A 40 4.07 -14.36 -7.97
CA ILE A 40 5.39 -14.72 -8.52
C ILE A 40 5.46 -14.40 -10.01
N GLY A 41 6.65 -14.11 -10.49
CA GLY A 41 6.94 -13.82 -11.90
C GLY A 41 8.26 -13.05 -12.07
N PRO A 42 8.76 -12.92 -13.31
CA PRO A 42 10.00 -12.21 -13.60
C PRO A 42 9.91 -10.71 -13.25
N THR A 43 11.07 -10.04 -13.22
CA THR A 43 11.12 -8.58 -13.13
C THR A 43 10.40 -7.96 -14.34
N GLY A 44 9.63 -6.90 -14.10
CA GLY A 44 8.82 -6.26 -15.14
C GLY A 44 7.47 -6.93 -15.42
N ALA A 45 7.10 -8.02 -14.73
CA ALA A 45 5.81 -8.72 -14.94
C ALA A 45 4.58 -7.98 -14.36
N GLY A 46 4.72 -6.76 -13.82
CA GLY A 46 3.61 -5.97 -13.29
C GLY A 46 3.25 -6.28 -11.82
N LYS A 47 4.04 -7.08 -11.08
CA LYS A 47 3.74 -7.44 -9.68
C LYS A 47 3.59 -6.22 -8.77
N SER A 48 4.54 -5.31 -8.81
CA SER A 48 4.49 -4.06 -8.02
C SER A 48 3.33 -3.17 -8.47
N THR A 49 3.07 -3.09 -9.77
CA THR A 49 1.92 -2.35 -10.34
C THR A 49 0.60 -2.93 -9.82
N LEU A 50 0.47 -4.25 -9.75
CA LEU A 50 -0.71 -4.89 -9.18
C LEU A 50 -0.88 -4.53 -7.69
N CYS A 51 0.19 -4.59 -6.90
CA CYS A 51 0.15 -4.19 -5.49
C CYS A 51 -0.23 -2.70 -5.33
N MET A 52 0.29 -1.82 -6.19
CA MET A 52 -0.08 -0.40 -6.20
C MET A 52 -1.56 -0.18 -6.55
N ALA A 53 -2.12 -0.97 -7.48
CA ALA A 53 -3.54 -0.93 -7.79
C ALA A 53 -4.42 -1.39 -6.62
N LEU A 54 -4.01 -2.45 -5.93
CA LEU A 54 -4.68 -2.93 -4.72
C LEU A 54 -4.63 -1.94 -3.56
N ALA A 55 -3.52 -1.19 -3.44
CA ALA A 55 -3.35 -0.14 -2.42
C ALA A 55 -4.02 1.18 -2.81
N GLY A 56 -4.53 1.32 -4.03
CA GLY A 56 -5.10 2.56 -4.54
C GLY A 56 -4.09 3.67 -4.85
N ILE A 57 -2.80 3.34 -4.92
CA ILE A 57 -1.75 4.27 -5.33
C ILE A 57 -1.95 4.63 -6.79
N ILE A 58 -2.24 3.66 -7.63
CA ILE A 58 -2.73 3.88 -8.99
C ILE A 58 -4.25 3.66 -9.01
N PRO A 59 -5.02 4.50 -9.71
CA PRO A 59 -4.61 5.64 -10.54
C PRO A 59 -4.43 6.97 -9.78
N ASN A 60 -4.52 6.99 -8.45
CA ASN A 60 -4.66 8.23 -7.69
C ASN A 60 -3.38 9.08 -7.58
N LEU A 61 -2.20 8.46 -7.58
CA LEU A 61 -0.89 9.12 -7.36
C LEU A 61 0.13 8.88 -8.49
N ALA A 62 -0.25 8.20 -9.55
CA ALA A 62 0.63 7.95 -10.68
C ALA A 62 -0.10 8.23 -12.00
N ASP A 63 0.61 8.81 -12.96
CA ASP A 63 0.07 9.14 -14.27
C ASP A 63 -0.07 7.88 -15.12
N GLY A 64 -1.26 7.70 -15.67
CA GLY A 64 -1.59 6.56 -16.50
C GLY A 64 -3.07 6.33 -16.65
N THR A 65 -3.42 5.30 -17.40
CA THR A 65 -4.80 4.93 -17.68
C THR A 65 -5.12 3.58 -17.06
N MET A 66 -6.14 3.55 -16.19
CA MET A 66 -6.67 2.35 -15.55
C MET A 66 -8.03 2.00 -16.14
N THR A 67 -8.21 0.73 -16.49
CA THR A 67 -9.52 0.17 -16.83
C THR A 67 -9.84 -1.04 -15.94
N GLY A 68 -11.12 -1.40 -15.88
CA GLY A 68 -11.58 -2.48 -15.03
C GLY A 68 -11.94 -2.04 -13.61
N LEU A 69 -11.96 -2.99 -12.68
CA LEU A 69 -12.40 -2.78 -11.29
C LEU A 69 -11.41 -3.40 -10.32
N VAL A 70 -11.06 -2.65 -9.29
CA VAL A 70 -10.34 -3.15 -8.11
C VAL A 70 -11.11 -2.75 -6.86
N GLU A 71 -11.52 -3.74 -6.08
CA GLU A 71 -12.17 -3.55 -4.79
C GLU A 71 -11.43 -4.27 -3.68
N VAL A 72 -11.17 -3.58 -2.59
CA VAL A 72 -10.57 -4.12 -1.37
C VAL A 72 -11.52 -3.85 -0.22
N ASN A 73 -11.99 -4.91 0.43
CA ASN A 73 -12.96 -4.84 1.53
C ASN A 73 -14.20 -3.98 1.20
N GLY A 74 -14.70 -4.06 -0.04
CA GLY A 74 -15.86 -3.32 -0.53
C GLY A 74 -15.57 -1.87 -0.95
N MET A 75 -14.32 -1.43 -0.89
CA MET A 75 -13.89 -0.10 -1.34
C MET A 75 -13.28 -0.19 -2.73
N ASN A 76 -13.82 0.53 -3.71
CA ASN A 76 -13.25 0.67 -5.03
C ASN A 76 -12.02 1.59 -4.98
N THR A 77 -10.85 1.07 -5.36
CA THR A 77 -9.57 1.78 -5.20
C THR A 77 -9.42 3.00 -6.10
N SER A 78 -10.11 3.06 -7.23
CA SER A 78 -10.09 4.24 -8.12
C SER A 78 -11.13 5.32 -7.75
N ARG A 79 -12.03 5.04 -6.79
CA ARG A 79 -13.10 5.97 -6.37
C ARG A 79 -12.92 6.52 -4.96
N HIS A 80 -11.98 5.97 -4.21
CA HIS A 80 -11.66 6.42 -2.86
C HIS A 80 -10.27 7.03 -2.84
N SER A 81 -10.07 8.05 -2.01
CA SER A 81 -8.75 8.65 -1.83
C SER A 81 -7.78 7.66 -1.18
N VAL A 82 -6.49 7.80 -1.45
CA VAL A 82 -5.45 6.98 -0.81
C VAL A 82 -5.53 7.08 0.71
N SER A 83 -5.86 8.25 1.25
CA SER A 83 -6.06 8.44 2.69
C SER A 83 -7.19 7.56 3.25
N ALA A 84 -8.35 7.51 2.58
CA ALA A 84 -9.45 6.64 3.01
C ALA A 84 -9.11 5.15 2.88
N LEU A 85 -8.38 4.77 1.83
CA LEU A 85 -7.94 3.39 1.61
C LEU A 85 -6.89 2.97 2.64
N SER A 86 -5.99 3.85 3.06
CA SER A 86 -4.93 3.57 4.03
C SER A 86 -5.45 3.20 5.43
N GLU A 87 -6.70 3.50 5.73
CA GLU A 87 -7.35 3.01 6.96
C GLU A 87 -7.60 1.49 6.97
N ARG A 88 -7.62 0.88 5.79
CA ARG A 88 -7.99 -0.53 5.59
C ARG A 88 -6.90 -1.35 4.91
N ILE A 89 -5.91 -0.70 4.31
CA ILE A 89 -4.88 -1.33 3.49
C ILE A 89 -3.51 -0.87 3.97
N GLY A 90 -2.69 -1.80 4.45
CA GLY A 90 -1.26 -1.58 4.66
C GLY A 90 -0.50 -1.90 3.38
N TYR A 91 0.42 -1.03 2.98
CA TYR A 91 1.29 -1.24 1.82
C TYR A 91 2.76 -1.06 2.22
N VAL A 92 3.57 -2.08 1.98
CA VAL A 92 5.03 -2.02 2.16
C VAL A 92 5.67 -1.99 0.78
N GLN A 93 6.49 -0.99 0.53
CA GLN A 93 7.20 -0.83 -0.75
C GLN A 93 8.31 -1.87 -0.91
N GLN A 94 8.83 -1.99 -2.13
CA GLN A 94 9.97 -2.87 -2.44
C GLN A 94 11.24 -2.47 -1.70
N ASP A 95 11.43 -1.18 -1.47
CA ASP A 95 12.44 -0.61 -0.59
C ASP A 95 11.73 -0.07 0.67
N PRO A 96 11.63 -0.87 1.74
CA PRO A 96 10.90 -0.45 2.94
C PRO A 96 11.62 0.66 3.71
N GLU A 97 12.93 0.77 3.61
CA GLU A 97 13.70 1.82 4.29
C GLU A 97 13.35 3.20 3.74
N ALA A 98 13.01 3.30 2.45
CA ALA A 98 12.56 4.55 1.83
C ALA A 98 11.22 5.08 2.38
N GLN A 99 10.48 4.26 3.13
CA GLN A 99 9.25 4.67 3.80
C GLN A 99 9.48 5.24 5.20
N LEU A 100 10.65 4.97 5.80
CA LEU A 100 10.98 5.36 7.17
C LEU A 100 11.61 6.75 7.17
N PHE A 101 11.01 7.69 7.89
CA PHE A 101 11.47 9.08 7.94
C PHE A 101 11.48 9.68 9.34
N CYS A 102 10.88 9.01 10.34
CA CYS A 102 10.89 9.50 11.71
C CYS A 102 12.20 9.15 12.43
N ALA A 103 12.49 9.87 13.53
CA ALA A 103 13.71 9.69 14.29
C ALA A 103 13.72 8.44 15.16
N SER A 104 12.55 7.93 15.54
CA SER A 104 12.39 6.74 16.37
C SER A 104 11.30 5.81 15.87
N VAL A 105 11.37 4.55 16.30
CA VAL A 105 10.33 3.54 16.00
C VAL A 105 8.96 3.96 16.54
N GLU A 106 8.91 4.55 17.74
CA GLU A 106 7.64 5.02 18.29
C GLU A 106 7.03 6.14 17.46
N ASP A 107 7.85 7.07 16.93
CA ASP A 107 7.37 8.17 16.09
C ASP A 107 6.82 7.63 14.75
N GLU A 108 7.49 6.61 14.16
CA GLU A 108 6.99 5.94 12.94
C GLU A 108 5.62 5.28 13.16
N ILE A 109 5.41 4.66 14.30
CA ILE A 109 4.12 4.04 14.64
C ILE A 109 3.08 5.11 14.98
N ALA A 110 3.48 6.18 15.69
CA ALA A 110 2.59 7.26 16.09
C ALA A 110 2.08 8.08 14.91
N PHE A 111 2.94 8.39 13.94
CA PHE A 111 2.67 9.30 12.84
C PHE A 111 1.34 9.05 12.09
N PRO A 112 1.02 7.82 11.63
CA PRO A 112 -0.25 7.57 10.96
C PRO A 112 -1.46 7.68 11.90
N LEU A 113 -1.28 7.46 13.19
CA LEU A 113 -2.34 7.57 14.19
C LEU A 113 -2.62 9.05 14.54
N GLU A 114 -1.57 9.85 14.64
CA GLU A 114 -1.67 11.30 14.83
C GLU A 114 -2.38 11.97 13.66
N ASN A 115 -2.04 11.58 12.42
CA ASN A 115 -2.71 12.08 11.22
C ASN A 115 -4.23 11.76 11.17
N ARG A 116 -4.66 10.74 11.93
CA ARG A 116 -6.08 10.40 12.12
C ARG A 116 -6.71 11.10 13.31
N GLY A 117 -5.98 11.92 14.04
CA GLY A 117 -6.46 12.62 15.24
C GLY A 117 -6.73 11.69 16.43
N ILE A 118 -6.05 10.54 16.51
CA ILE A 118 -6.16 9.64 17.66
C ILE A 118 -5.55 10.30 18.88
N ALA A 119 -6.19 10.15 20.03
CA ALA A 119 -5.72 10.74 21.28
C ALA A 119 -4.37 10.15 21.72
N PRO A 120 -3.44 10.97 22.27
CA PRO A 120 -2.08 10.55 22.61
C PRO A 120 -1.99 9.35 23.57
N ASP A 121 -2.89 9.26 24.53
CA ASP A 121 -2.95 8.15 25.49
C ASP A 121 -3.36 6.82 24.83
N ILE A 122 -4.13 6.88 23.73
CA ILE A 122 -4.48 5.71 22.92
C ILE A 122 -3.29 5.34 22.03
N ILE A 123 -2.62 6.32 21.43
CA ILE A 123 -1.43 6.10 20.59
C ILE A 123 -0.35 5.39 21.41
N ASP A 124 -0.06 5.88 22.62
CA ASP A 124 0.95 5.30 23.49
C ASP A 124 0.72 3.81 23.78
N LYS A 125 -0.52 3.44 24.07
CA LYS A 125 -0.91 2.03 24.27
C LYS A 125 -0.81 1.21 22.98
N GLN A 126 -1.18 1.78 21.84
CA GLN A 126 -1.11 1.08 20.56
C GLN A 126 0.32 0.82 20.12
N ILE A 127 1.25 1.72 20.41
CA ILE A 127 2.69 1.50 20.15
C ILE A 127 3.18 0.24 20.87
N ASP A 128 2.87 0.08 22.15
CA ASP A 128 3.28 -1.09 22.91
C ASP A 128 2.67 -2.38 22.36
N VAL A 129 1.38 -2.35 22.02
CA VAL A 129 0.68 -3.50 21.40
C VAL A 129 1.30 -3.88 20.06
N MET A 130 1.62 -2.91 19.21
CA MET A 130 2.23 -3.17 17.91
C MET A 130 3.64 -3.73 18.03
N LEU A 131 4.45 -3.19 18.95
CA LEU A 131 5.79 -3.69 19.21
C LEU A 131 5.79 -5.10 19.79
N ASP A 132 4.87 -5.40 20.69
CA ASP A 132 4.71 -6.77 21.24
C ASP A 132 4.30 -7.76 20.15
N LEU A 133 3.36 -7.37 19.28
CA LEU A 133 2.88 -8.20 18.16
C LEU A 133 4.00 -8.64 17.22
N VAL A 134 5.00 -7.79 16.99
CA VAL A 134 6.16 -8.08 16.11
C VAL A 134 7.40 -8.54 16.87
N GLY A 135 7.31 -8.75 18.19
CA GLY A 135 8.44 -9.19 19.02
C GLY A 135 9.53 -8.13 19.21
N MET A 136 9.21 -6.86 19.10
CA MET A 136 10.14 -5.72 19.21
C MET A 136 9.93 -4.92 20.51
N THR A 137 9.45 -5.54 21.56
CA THR A 137 9.27 -4.93 22.88
C THR A 137 10.57 -4.29 23.35
N GLY A 138 10.51 -3.02 23.80
CA GLY A 138 11.69 -2.26 24.24
C GLY A 138 12.43 -1.50 23.12
N SER A 139 11.97 -1.59 21.86
CA SER A 139 12.60 -0.92 20.71
C SER A 139 12.07 0.49 20.43
N ARG A 140 11.20 1.06 21.28
CA ARG A 140 10.53 2.35 21.06
C ARG A 140 11.48 3.46 20.61
N LYS A 141 12.60 3.60 21.33
CA LYS A 141 13.57 4.70 21.14
C LYS A 141 14.68 4.40 20.12
N ARG A 142 14.65 3.21 19.49
CA ARG A 142 15.63 2.88 18.45
C ARG A 142 15.37 3.70 17.18
N VAL A 143 16.44 3.96 16.45
CA VAL A 143 16.33 4.49 15.09
C VAL A 143 15.74 3.39 14.18
N PRO A 144 14.74 3.68 13.36
CA PRO A 144 14.04 2.66 12.55
C PRO A 144 14.95 1.86 11.59
N THR A 145 16.06 2.47 11.17
CA THR A 145 17.04 1.87 10.25
C THR A 145 18.23 1.19 10.95
N SER A 146 18.15 0.94 12.27
CA SER A 146 19.28 0.39 13.06
C SER A 146 19.08 -1.05 13.52
#